data_73deb94274c8835e5e3d47e95f65369b
#
_entry.id   73deb94274c8835e5e3d47e95f65369b
#
_cell.length_a   1.000
_cell.length_b   1.000
_cell.length_c   1.000
_cell.angle_alpha   90.00
_cell.angle_beta   90.00
_cell.angle_gamma   90.00
#
_symmetry.space_group_name_H-M   'P 1'
#
loop_
_entity.id
_entity.type
_entity.pdbx_description
1 polymer ?
#
loop_
_entity_poly.entity_id
_entity_poly.type
_entity_poly.pdbx_seq_one_letter_code
_entity_poly.pdbx_strand_id
1 'polypeptide(L)'
;GSLIIVILISTFMGAVMAVQISYQLGGQLIPRYYVGYLVRDITIIELAPTITCLVLAGKVGSNMAAEIGGMRQKEHIDAMEIMGVNTSAFLVMPKIIAAICVVPLLVSVAAIVSILGAYIAAVPTGLFSGAEYIQGIRSYLETWNIFIMYVKAIVFGLILASISCYQGYFVKGG
;
A
#
# COMPACT_ATOMS: atom_id res chain seq x y z
N GLY A 1 -6.62 4.92 12.09
CA GLY A 1 -6.12 6.10 11.40
C GLY A 1 -5.43 5.86 10.06
N SER A 2 -4.57 4.85 9.90
CA SER A 2 -3.87 4.59 8.61
C SER A 2 -4.79 4.06 7.52
N LEU A 3 -5.78 3.25 7.87
CA LEU A 3 -6.76 2.69 6.94
C LEU A 3 -7.54 3.80 6.21
N ILE A 4 -7.99 4.83 6.92
CA ILE A 4 -8.75 5.94 6.32
C ILE A 4 -7.89 6.70 5.29
N ILE A 5 -6.63 6.94 5.61
CA ILE A 5 -5.71 7.63 4.70
C ILE A 5 -5.47 6.79 3.44
N VAL A 6 -5.24 5.49 3.60
CA VAL A 6 -5.06 4.56 2.48
C VAL A 6 -6.31 4.54 1.60
N ILE A 7 -7.51 4.46 2.18
CA ILE A 7 -8.78 4.48 1.44
C ILE A 7 -8.92 5.78 0.62
N LEU A 8 -8.72 6.94 1.25
CA LEU A 8 -8.86 8.24 0.57
C LEU A 8 -7.88 8.39 -0.59
N ILE A 9 -6.60 8.10 -0.37
CA ILE A 9 -5.57 8.22 -1.40
C ILE A 9 -5.81 7.23 -2.52
N SER A 10 -6.15 5.97 -2.20
CA SER A 10 -6.39 4.93 -3.20
C SER A 10 -7.61 5.23 -4.07
N THR A 11 -8.69 5.76 -3.47
CA THR A 11 -9.88 6.20 -4.23
C THR A 11 -9.50 7.28 -5.24
N PHE A 12 -8.79 8.29 -4.78
CA PHE A 12 -8.36 9.41 -5.63
C PHE A 12 -7.43 8.95 -6.76
N MET A 13 -6.47 8.11 -6.45
CA MET A 13 -5.53 7.58 -7.44
C MET A 13 -6.23 6.71 -8.50
N GLY A 14 -7.18 5.89 -8.09
CA GLY A 14 -8.01 5.13 -9.02
C GLY A 14 -8.80 6.01 -9.98
N ALA A 15 -9.39 7.09 -9.46
CA ALA A 15 -10.10 8.09 -10.26
C ALA A 15 -9.18 8.75 -11.29
N VAL A 16 -8.00 9.20 -10.87
CA VAL A 16 -7.01 9.83 -11.74
C VAL A 16 -6.55 8.87 -12.85
N MET A 17 -6.27 7.61 -12.51
CA MET A 17 -5.85 6.61 -13.48
C MET A 17 -6.92 6.32 -14.53
N ALA A 18 -8.19 6.21 -14.13
CA ALA A 18 -9.28 5.97 -15.06
C ALA A 18 -9.40 7.12 -16.08
N VAL A 19 -9.33 8.36 -15.61
CA VAL A 19 -9.37 9.54 -16.48
C VAL A 19 -8.16 9.56 -17.41
N GLN A 20 -6.96 9.38 -16.88
CA GLN A 20 -5.72 9.41 -17.66
C GLN A 20 -5.70 8.34 -18.75
N ILE A 21 -6.04 7.09 -18.43
CA ILE A 21 -6.08 6.00 -19.41
C ILE A 21 -7.16 6.25 -20.46
N SER A 22 -8.33 6.76 -20.06
CA SER A 22 -9.40 7.10 -21.00
C SER A 22 -8.97 8.15 -22.03
N TYR A 23 -8.22 9.17 -21.60
CA TYR A 23 -7.67 10.17 -22.51
C TYR A 23 -6.59 9.60 -23.44
N GLN A 24 -5.71 8.74 -22.94
CA GLN A 24 -4.68 8.10 -23.75
C GLN A 24 -5.27 7.18 -24.83
N LEU A 25 -6.35 6.47 -24.52
CA LEU A 25 -7.02 5.56 -25.47
C LEU A 25 -8.07 6.24 -26.35
N GLY A 26 -8.51 7.45 -26.01
CA GLY A 26 -9.61 8.15 -26.68
C GLY A 26 -9.39 8.51 -28.17
N GLY A 27 -8.16 8.45 -28.66
CA GLY A 27 -7.80 8.66 -30.07
C GLY A 27 -7.45 7.38 -30.85
N GLN A 28 -7.53 6.22 -30.24
CA GLN A 28 -7.11 4.96 -30.82
C GLN A 28 -8.32 4.06 -31.13
N LEU A 29 -8.19 3.20 -32.14
CA LEU A 29 -9.20 2.19 -32.51
C LEU A 29 -9.30 1.03 -31.49
N ILE A 30 -9.03 1.31 -30.19
CA ILE A 30 -9.03 0.33 -29.12
C ILE A 30 -10.41 0.31 -28.46
N PRO A 31 -11.00 -0.87 -28.24
CA PRO A 31 -12.29 -0.98 -27.57
C PRO A 31 -12.26 -0.41 -26.15
N ARG A 32 -13.31 0.31 -25.76
CA ARG A 32 -13.36 1.03 -24.45
C ARG A 32 -13.29 0.12 -23.22
N TYR A 33 -13.64 -1.14 -23.34
CA TYR A 33 -13.51 -2.10 -22.23
C TYR A 33 -12.06 -2.32 -21.78
N TYR A 34 -11.07 -2.04 -22.67
CA TYR A 34 -9.65 -2.10 -22.28
C TYR A 34 -9.28 -1.10 -21.19
N VAL A 35 -10.02 0.00 -21.03
CA VAL A 35 -9.80 0.93 -19.92
C VAL A 35 -9.97 0.22 -18.57
N GLY A 36 -11.04 -0.53 -18.40
CA GLY A 36 -11.27 -1.31 -17.17
C GLY A 36 -10.19 -2.36 -16.92
N TYR A 37 -9.76 -3.05 -17.96
CA TYR A 37 -8.65 -4.00 -17.90
C TYR A 37 -7.35 -3.36 -17.44
N LEU A 38 -6.94 -2.27 -18.09
CA LEU A 38 -5.69 -1.56 -17.77
C LEU A 38 -5.72 -0.92 -16.39
N VAL A 39 -6.83 -0.29 -15.99
CA VAL A 39 -6.99 0.27 -14.64
C VAL A 39 -6.82 -0.80 -13.59
N ARG A 40 -7.45 -1.96 -13.77
CA ARG A 40 -7.31 -3.08 -12.84
C ARG A 40 -5.85 -3.57 -12.76
N ASP A 41 -5.22 -3.86 -13.89
CA ASP A 41 -3.89 -4.45 -13.92
C ASP A 41 -2.83 -3.49 -13.35
N ILE A 42 -2.83 -2.24 -13.76
CA ILE A 42 -1.91 -1.24 -13.23
C ILE A 42 -2.15 -1.03 -11.73
N THR A 43 -3.42 -1.02 -11.29
CA THR A 43 -3.74 -0.89 -9.87
C THR A 43 -3.21 -2.07 -9.07
N ILE A 44 -3.44 -3.30 -9.52
CA ILE A 44 -3.01 -4.50 -8.79
C ILE A 44 -1.49 -4.62 -8.77
N ILE A 45 -0.83 -4.45 -9.92
CA ILE A 45 0.61 -4.72 -10.04
C ILE A 45 1.46 -3.60 -9.44
N GLU A 46 1.05 -2.33 -9.62
CA GLU A 46 1.88 -1.17 -9.29
C GLU A 46 1.28 -0.27 -8.20
N LEU A 47 0.07 0.25 -8.41
CA LEU A 47 -0.44 1.34 -7.58
C LEU A 47 -0.77 0.89 -6.16
N ALA A 48 -1.49 -0.20 -5.99
CA ALA A 48 -1.93 -0.65 -4.67
C ALA A 48 -0.74 -0.94 -3.73
N PRO A 49 0.25 -1.77 -4.08
CA PRO A 49 1.37 -2.03 -3.18
C PRO A 49 2.25 -0.80 -2.98
N THR A 50 2.57 -0.06 -4.04
CA THR A 50 3.52 1.07 -3.97
C THR A 50 2.96 2.23 -3.16
N ILE A 51 1.74 2.68 -3.47
CA ILE A 51 1.12 3.83 -2.78
C ILE A 51 0.81 3.49 -1.33
N THR A 52 0.28 2.29 -1.07
CA THR A 52 0.00 1.86 0.30
C THR A 52 1.26 1.86 1.15
N CYS A 53 2.35 1.30 0.65
CA CYS A 53 3.60 1.27 1.38
C CYS A 53 4.23 2.66 1.55
N LEU A 54 4.11 3.54 0.56
CA LEU A 54 4.59 4.93 0.68
C LEU A 54 3.83 5.69 1.78
N VAL A 55 2.51 5.57 1.83
CA VAL A 55 1.66 6.17 2.87
C VAL A 55 1.99 5.60 4.25
N LEU A 56 2.17 4.28 4.33
CA LEU A 56 2.53 3.61 5.57
C LEU A 56 3.93 3.97 6.04
N ALA A 57 4.88 4.19 5.14
CA ALA A 57 6.22 4.64 5.48
C ALA A 57 6.18 5.99 6.21
N GLY A 58 5.39 6.94 5.73
CA GLY A 58 5.23 8.23 6.38
C GLY A 58 4.57 8.15 7.76
N LYS A 59 3.52 7.36 7.91
CA LYS A 59 2.75 7.31 9.16
C LYS A 59 3.18 6.21 10.12
N VAL A 60 3.23 4.98 9.65
CA VAL A 60 3.53 3.82 10.51
C VAL A 60 5.02 3.73 10.75
N GLY A 61 5.83 3.97 9.71
CA GLY A 61 7.28 3.98 9.83
C GLY A 61 7.79 5.03 10.81
N SER A 62 7.28 6.27 10.71
CA SER A 62 7.63 7.34 11.65
C SER A 62 7.18 7.03 13.08
N ASN A 63 5.99 6.47 13.27
CA ASN A 63 5.52 6.08 14.60
C ASN A 63 6.37 4.95 15.20
N MET A 64 6.74 3.94 14.43
CA MET A 64 7.63 2.85 14.89
C MET A 64 8.99 3.40 15.31
N ALA A 65 9.57 4.27 14.48
CA ALA A 65 10.87 4.88 14.79
C ALA A 65 10.80 5.77 16.05
N ALA A 66 9.74 6.57 16.18
CA ALA A 66 9.54 7.45 17.34
C ALA A 66 9.31 6.64 18.63
N GLU A 67 8.55 5.56 18.58
CA GLU A 67 8.28 4.70 19.74
C GLU A 67 9.57 4.03 20.26
N ILE A 68 10.32 3.38 19.36
CA ILE A 68 11.58 2.72 19.74
C ILE A 68 12.64 3.76 20.14
N GLY A 69 12.74 4.88 19.42
CA GLY A 69 13.64 5.99 19.75
C GLY A 69 13.34 6.60 21.10
N GLY A 70 12.07 6.78 21.45
CA GLY A 70 11.64 7.24 22.76
C GLY A 70 12.00 6.26 23.88
N MET A 71 11.90 4.97 23.64
CA MET A 71 12.36 3.93 24.60
C MET A 71 13.89 3.94 24.76
N ARG A 72 14.62 4.21 23.68
CA ARG A 72 16.08 4.35 23.74
C ARG A 72 16.52 5.57 24.55
N GLN A 73 15.90 6.72 24.32
CA GLN A 73 16.19 7.95 25.04
C GLN A 73 15.87 7.89 26.54
N LYS A 74 14.84 7.13 26.90
CA LYS A 74 14.46 6.91 28.32
C LYS A 74 15.25 5.79 29.00
N GLU A 75 16.29 5.26 28.35
CA GLU A 75 17.12 4.16 28.84
C GLU A 75 16.37 2.85 29.13
N HIS A 76 15.11 2.72 28.62
CA HIS A 76 14.33 1.51 28.80
C HIS A 76 14.99 0.31 28.11
N ILE A 77 15.62 0.52 26.95
CA ILE A 77 16.35 -0.53 26.22
C ILE A 77 17.57 -0.97 27.02
N ASP A 78 18.35 -0.03 27.58
CA ASP A 78 19.52 -0.33 28.38
C ASP A 78 19.15 -1.06 29.66
N ALA A 79 18.04 -0.69 30.30
CA ALA A 79 17.51 -1.39 31.47
C ALA A 79 17.13 -2.85 31.15
N MET A 80 16.50 -3.11 29.99
CA MET A 80 16.17 -4.47 29.56
C MET A 80 17.42 -5.30 29.24
N GLU A 81 18.44 -4.70 28.65
CA GLU A 81 19.72 -5.36 28.37
C GLU A 81 20.43 -5.79 29.65
N ILE A 82 20.42 -4.95 30.69
CA ILE A 82 20.98 -5.29 32.02
C ILE A 82 20.23 -6.46 32.66
N MET A 83 18.93 -6.56 32.42
CA MET A 83 18.12 -7.70 32.90
C MET A 83 18.31 -8.99 32.07
N GLY A 84 19.17 -8.98 31.04
CA GLY A 84 19.46 -10.13 30.20
C GLY A 84 18.42 -10.40 29.12
N VAL A 85 17.52 -9.44 28.83
CA VAL A 85 16.52 -9.56 27.78
C VAL A 85 17.14 -9.20 26.42
N ASN A 86 16.93 -10.04 25.43
CA ASN A 86 17.31 -9.72 24.06
C ASN A 86 16.32 -8.68 23.49
N THR A 87 16.69 -7.39 23.58
CA THR A 87 15.84 -6.25 23.23
C THR A 87 15.47 -6.22 21.77
N SER A 88 16.38 -6.61 20.87
CA SER A 88 16.10 -6.65 19.44
C SER A 88 15.03 -7.70 19.11
N ALA A 89 15.08 -8.88 19.69
CA ALA A 89 14.06 -9.90 19.51
C ALA A 89 12.73 -9.51 20.16
N PHE A 90 12.76 -8.84 21.30
CA PHE A 90 11.55 -8.47 22.04
C PHE A 90 10.81 -7.27 21.44
N LEU A 91 11.53 -6.26 20.92
CA LEU A 91 10.94 -5.01 20.41
C LEU A 91 10.76 -5.00 18.89
N VAL A 92 11.74 -5.53 18.15
CA VAL A 92 11.77 -5.40 16.67
C VAL A 92 11.01 -6.52 15.98
N MET A 93 11.17 -7.76 16.42
CA MET A 93 10.53 -8.92 15.78
C MET A 93 9.00 -8.84 15.74
N PRO A 94 8.28 -8.48 16.82
CA PRO A 94 6.83 -8.36 16.77
C PRO A 94 6.35 -7.30 15.76
N LYS A 95 7.09 -6.20 15.61
CA LYS A 95 6.75 -5.13 14.66
C LYS A 95 6.93 -5.56 13.21
N ILE A 96 8.00 -6.31 12.92
CA ILE A 96 8.25 -6.86 11.58
C ILE A 96 7.17 -7.89 11.21
N ILE A 97 6.84 -8.80 12.12
CA ILE A 97 5.80 -9.81 11.89
C ILE A 97 4.44 -9.15 11.68
N ALA A 98 4.10 -8.15 12.49
CA ALA A 98 2.87 -7.38 12.33
C ALA A 98 2.81 -6.68 10.96
N ALA A 99 3.90 -6.08 10.49
CA ALA A 99 3.98 -5.45 9.18
C ALA A 99 3.76 -6.45 8.04
N ILE A 100 4.41 -7.61 8.10
CA ILE A 100 4.26 -8.68 7.09
C ILE A 100 2.80 -9.17 6.99
N CYS A 101 2.06 -9.19 8.10
CA CYS A 101 0.65 -9.61 8.11
C CYS A 101 -0.31 -8.49 7.69
N VAL A 102 -0.09 -7.26 8.19
CA VAL A 102 -1.04 -6.14 8.02
C VAL A 102 -0.90 -5.45 6.67
N VAL A 103 0.31 -5.29 6.16
CA VAL A 103 0.54 -4.57 4.89
C VAL A 103 -0.16 -5.25 3.70
N PRO A 104 -0.11 -6.57 3.50
CA PRO A 104 -0.87 -7.22 2.44
C PRO A 104 -2.39 -7.01 2.54
N LEU A 105 -2.95 -6.99 3.75
CA LEU A 105 -4.37 -6.71 3.95
C LEU A 105 -4.73 -5.28 3.52
N LEU A 106 -3.92 -4.30 3.91
CA LEU A 106 -4.10 -2.91 3.49
C LEU A 106 -3.95 -2.72 1.99
N VAL A 107 -3.02 -3.42 1.35
CA VAL A 107 -2.84 -3.41 -0.11
C VAL A 107 -4.06 -3.99 -0.82
N SER A 108 -4.66 -5.06 -0.29
CA SER A 108 -5.90 -5.63 -0.84
C SER A 108 -7.06 -4.63 -0.77
N VAL A 109 -7.22 -3.95 0.36
CA VAL A 109 -8.24 -2.88 0.51
C VAL A 109 -7.96 -1.74 -0.46
N ALA A 110 -6.72 -1.31 -0.58
CA ALA A 110 -6.30 -0.25 -1.50
C ALA A 110 -6.63 -0.59 -2.96
N ALA A 111 -6.37 -1.81 -3.39
CA ALA A 111 -6.67 -2.28 -4.74
C ALA A 111 -8.17 -2.23 -5.04
N ILE A 112 -9.00 -2.77 -4.14
CA ILE A 112 -10.47 -2.78 -4.29
C ILE A 112 -11.02 -1.36 -4.34
N VAL A 113 -10.61 -0.52 -3.40
CA VAL A 113 -11.09 0.87 -3.28
C VAL A 113 -10.63 1.72 -4.47
N SER A 114 -9.43 1.50 -4.99
CA SER A 114 -8.92 2.17 -6.18
C SER A 114 -9.73 1.85 -7.43
N ILE A 115 -10.08 0.57 -7.64
CA ILE A 115 -10.94 0.13 -8.74
C ILE A 115 -12.35 0.74 -8.63
N LEU A 116 -12.91 0.80 -7.42
CA LEU A 116 -14.20 1.45 -7.16
C LEU A 116 -14.13 2.96 -7.38
N GLY A 117 -13.05 3.62 -6.96
CA GLY A 117 -12.81 5.04 -7.19
C GLY A 117 -12.76 5.39 -8.68
N ALA A 118 -12.11 4.55 -9.48
CA ALA A 118 -12.10 4.66 -10.93
C ALA A 118 -13.52 4.60 -11.53
N TYR A 119 -14.33 3.65 -11.06
CA TYR A 119 -15.72 3.51 -11.50
C TYR A 119 -16.56 4.74 -11.17
N ILE A 120 -16.48 5.21 -9.92
CA ILE A 120 -17.27 6.36 -9.44
C ILE A 120 -16.88 7.64 -10.17
N ALA A 121 -15.62 7.81 -10.52
CA ALA A 121 -15.17 9.02 -11.22
C ALA A 121 -15.50 9.01 -12.71
N ALA A 122 -15.33 7.89 -13.39
CA ALA A 122 -15.32 7.87 -14.84
C ALA A 122 -16.66 7.53 -15.48
N VAL A 123 -17.54 6.80 -14.79
CA VAL A 123 -18.89 6.50 -15.31
C VAL A 123 -19.77 7.75 -15.40
N PRO A 124 -19.88 8.60 -14.36
CA PRO A 124 -20.70 9.82 -14.44
C PRO A 124 -20.16 10.85 -15.44
N THR A 125 -18.87 10.86 -15.73
CA THR A 125 -18.25 11.76 -16.70
C THR A 125 -18.44 11.32 -18.16
N GLY A 126 -19.05 10.14 -18.39
CA GLY A 126 -19.33 9.63 -19.74
C GLY A 126 -18.09 9.13 -20.49
N LEU A 127 -16.97 8.96 -19.83
CA LEU A 127 -15.72 8.46 -20.44
C LEU A 127 -15.87 7.02 -20.95
N PHE A 128 -16.62 6.20 -20.22
CA PHE A 128 -17.03 4.85 -20.61
C PHE A 128 -18.32 4.43 -19.89
N SER A 129 -18.99 3.41 -20.40
CA SER A 129 -20.19 2.88 -19.73
C SER A 129 -19.80 1.96 -18.57
N GLY A 130 -20.67 1.88 -17.54
CA GLY A 130 -20.46 0.97 -16.42
C GLY A 130 -20.32 -0.49 -16.86
N ALA A 131 -21.07 -0.90 -17.90
CA ALA A 131 -21.01 -2.26 -18.44
C ALA A 131 -19.66 -2.55 -19.11
N GLU A 132 -19.12 -1.62 -19.90
CA GLU A 132 -17.79 -1.75 -20.52
C GLU A 132 -16.68 -1.87 -19.47
N TYR A 133 -16.75 -1.06 -18.40
CA TYR A 133 -15.79 -1.09 -17.33
C TYR A 133 -15.80 -2.44 -16.58
N ILE A 134 -16.98 -2.94 -16.22
CA ILE A 134 -17.13 -4.24 -15.55
C ILE A 134 -16.67 -5.37 -16.47
N GLN A 135 -16.97 -5.33 -17.75
CA GLN A 135 -16.47 -6.29 -18.73
C GLN A 135 -14.95 -6.29 -18.77
N GLY A 136 -14.32 -5.11 -18.79
CA GLY A 136 -12.86 -4.97 -18.76
C GLY A 136 -12.25 -5.57 -17.50
N ILE A 137 -12.82 -5.28 -16.32
CA ILE A 137 -12.33 -5.83 -15.04
C ILE A 137 -12.41 -7.38 -15.02
N ARG A 138 -13.44 -7.96 -15.63
CA ARG A 138 -13.61 -9.42 -15.67
C ARG A 138 -12.78 -10.10 -16.74
N SER A 139 -12.35 -9.38 -17.78
CA SER A 139 -11.56 -9.96 -18.87
C SER A 139 -10.13 -10.23 -18.43
N TYR A 140 -9.57 -11.37 -18.88
CA TYR A 140 -8.16 -11.74 -18.72
C TYR A 140 -7.64 -11.59 -17.28
N LEU A 141 -8.39 -12.07 -16.28
CA LEU A 141 -7.94 -12.03 -14.89
C LEU A 141 -6.83 -13.07 -14.68
N GLU A 142 -5.62 -12.62 -14.57
CA GLU A 142 -4.46 -13.46 -14.30
C GLU A 142 -4.20 -13.54 -12.79
N THR A 143 -4.31 -14.72 -12.22
CA THR A 143 -3.99 -14.99 -10.81
C THR A 143 -2.54 -14.62 -10.48
N TRP A 144 -1.64 -14.67 -11.47
CA TRP A 144 -0.25 -14.29 -11.34
C TRP A 144 -0.06 -12.83 -10.92
N ASN A 145 -0.87 -11.92 -11.43
CA ASN A 145 -0.82 -10.51 -11.05
C ASN A 145 -1.16 -10.28 -9.56
N ILE A 146 -2.12 -11.04 -9.04
CA ILE A 146 -2.48 -11.01 -7.62
C ILE A 146 -1.34 -11.56 -6.76
N PHE A 147 -0.71 -12.63 -7.20
CA PHE A 147 0.46 -13.19 -6.51
C PHE A 147 1.61 -12.16 -6.43
N ILE A 148 1.93 -11.49 -7.53
CA ILE A 148 2.95 -10.42 -7.57
C ILE A 148 2.60 -9.29 -6.61
N MET A 149 1.33 -8.86 -6.54
CA MET A 149 0.86 -7.84 -5.61
C MET A 149 1.18 -8.21 -4.16
N TYR A 150 0.88 -9.43 -3.75
CA TYR A 150 1.14 -9.89 -2.37
C TYR A 150 2.63 -10.04 -2.08
N VAL A 151 3.42 -10.53 -3.01
CA VAL A 151 4.88 -10.61 -2.86
C VAL A 151 5.47 -9.22 -2.68
N LYS A 152 5.10 -8.24 -3.51
CA LYS A 152 5.52 -6.85 -3.36
C LYS A 152 5.10 -6.28 -2.01
N ALA A 153 3.86 -6.51 -1.57
CA ALA A 153 3.34 -6.03 -0.29
C ALA A 153 4.15 -6.57 0.89
N ILE A 154 4.47 -7.85 0.90
CA ILE A 154 5.27 -8.48 1.96
C ILE A 154 6.69 -7.92 1.97
N VAL A 155 7.34 -7.84 0.82
CA VAL A 155 8.72 -7.31 0.70
C VAL A 155 8.78 -5.86 1.14
N PHE A 156 7.87 -5.01 0.67
CA PHE A 156 7.82 -3.60 1.06
C PHE A 156 7.52 -3.42 2.55
N GLY A 157 6.59 -4.19 3.10
CA GLY A 157 6.29 -4.18 4.52
C GLY A 157 7.48 -4.58 5.38
N LEU A 158 8.23 -5.59 4.97
CA LEU A 158 9.45 -6.04 5.64
C LEU A 158 10.53 -4.95 5.61
N ILE A 159 10.79 -4.35 4.45
CA ILE A 159 11.77 -3.27 4.30
C ILE A 159 11.38 -2.07 5.16
N LEU A 160 10.11 -1.65 5.08
CA LEU A 160 9.60 -0.52 5.85
C LEU A 160 9.78 -0.72 7.36
N ALA A 161 9.33 -1.87 7.88
CA ALA A 161 9.43 -2.19 9.30
C ALA A 161 10.89 -2.29 9.76
N SER A 162 11.75 -2.92 8.96
CA SER A 162 13.17 -3.09 9.28
C SER A 162 13.90 -1.76 9.35
N ILE A 163 13.72 -0.88 8.37
CA ILE A 163 14.36 0.43 8.34
C ILE A 163 13.84 1.31 9.48
N SER A 164 12.54 1.33 9.71
CA SER A 164 11.94 2.14 10.77
C SER A 164 12.39 1.72 12.17
N CYS A 165 12.46 0.42 12.42
CA CYS A 165 12.96 -0.12 13.68
C CYS A 165 14.46 0.16 13.85
N TYR A 166 15.24 0.00 12.79
CA TYR A 166 16.67 0.30 12.82
C TYR A 166 16.94 1.76 13.17
N GLN A 167 16.27 2.69 12.51
CA GLN A 167 16.42 4.12 12.77
C GLN A 167 16.04 4.48 14.21
N GLY A 168 14.95 3.91 14.73
CA GLY A 168 14.54 4.13 16.11
C GLY A 168 15.51 3.54 17.14
N TYR A 169 16.02 2.33 16.88
CA TYR A 169 16.90 1.62 17.81
C TYR A 169 18.27 2.30 17.95
N PHE A 170 18.83 2.86 16.89
CA PHE A 170 20.15 3.49 16.87
C PHE A 170 20.10 5.02 16.97
N VAL A 171 19.01 5.61 17.40
CA VAL A 171 18.90 7.05 17.63
C VAL A 171 19.92 7.48 18.71
N LYS A 172 20.74 8.49 18.38
CA LYS A 172 21.70 9.12 19.26
C LYS A 172 21.29 10.57 19.51
N GLY A 173 20.64 10.79 20.63
CA GLY A 173 20.25 12.13 21.05
C GLY A 173 18.95 12.63 20.40
N GLY A 174 18.29 13.56 21.09
CA GLY A 174 17.03 14.18 20.67
C GLY A 174 17.18 15.26 19.64
#